data_2b1b36d9dceeb7fadb43aa67d7cbac4d
#
_entry.id   2b1b36d9dceeb7fadb43aa67d7cbac4d
#
_cell.length_a   1.000
_cell.length_b   1.000
_cell.length_c   1.000
_cell.angle_alpha   90.00
_cell.angle_beta   90.00
_cell.angle_gamma   90.00
#
_symmetry.space_group_name_H-M   'P 1'
#
loop_
_entity.id
_entity.type
_entity.pdbx_description
1 polymer ?
#
loop_
_entity_poly.entity_id
_entity_poly.type
_entity_poly.pdbx_seq_one_letter_code
_entity_poly.pdbx_strand_id
1 'polypeptide(L)'
;NLENLFDTENDTTINDEDFLPEGKNAWTDEKYAEKQANMAYAISQIAKEHTPAGLSVFGVSEIENKRVLEDLAKQPALVSRNYKIIHFDSPDWRGVDVGLMYNPAHFVPIEAKSVPLLVYENGQREFTRDILFATGLLDGDTFSFLVNHWPSRRGGEEASAYKRNKGAEICRQIVDSLYKV
;
A
#
# COMPACT_ATOMS: atom_id res chain seq x y z
N ASN A 1 -5.04 3.40 -4.88
CA ASN A 1 -5.87 3.01 -3.73
C ASN A 1 -6.72 1.81 -4.15
N LEU A 2 -6.75 0.73 -3.34
CA LEU A 2 -7.51 -0.50 -3.60
C LEU A 2 -8.83 -0.56 -2.79
N GLU A 3 -9.25 0.58 -2.22
CA GLU A 3 -10.57 0.76 -1.58
C GLU A 3 -10.87 -0.32 -0.53
N ASN A 4 -9.99 -0.45 0.48
CA ASN A 4 -10.09 -1.44 1.54
C ASN A 4 -10.13 -2.88 0.97
N LEU A 5 -9.02 -3.31 0.38
CA LEU A 5 -8.84 -4.68 -0.06
C LEU A 5 -8.48 -5.55 1.16
N PHE A 6 -9.52 -6.11 1.79
CA PHE A 6 -9.45 -7.07 2.90
C PHE A 6 -9.69 -8.48 2.38
N ASP A 7 -9.13 -9.47 3.06
CA ASP A 7 -9.55 -10.86 2.87
C ASP A 7 -10.82 -11.17 3.70
N THR A 8 -11.19 -12.43 3.85
CA THR A 8 -12.40 -12.87 4.57
C THR A 8 -12.08 -13.57 5.89
N GLU A 9 -10.82 -13.57 6.30
CA GLU A 9 -10.37 -14.20 7.54
C GLU A 9 -10.22 -13.14 8.65
N ASN A 10 -10.69 -13.45 9.84
CA ASN A 10 -10.61 -12.55 10.98
C ASN A 10 -9.18 -12.45 11.53
N ASP A 11 -8.59 -11.27 11.52
CA ASP A 11 -7.38 -10.96 12.29
C ASP A 11 -7.74 -10.29 13.61
N THR A 12 -7.65 -11.02 14.70
CA THR A 12 -8.01 -10.54 16.05
C THR A 12 -7.12 -9.41 16.57
N THR A 13 -6.08 -9.01 15.83
CA THR A 13 -5.16 -7.92 16.22
C THR A 13 -5.54 -6.56 15.66
N ILE A 14 -6.47 -6.53 14.70
CA ILE A 14 -6.98 -5.34 14.02
C ILE A 14 -8.51 -5.29 14.10
N ASN A 15 -9.11 -4.21 13.64
CA ASN A 15 -10.57 -4.04 13.62
C ASN A 15 -11.08 -4.23 12.17
N ASP A 16 -11.17 -5.48 11.74
CA ASP A 16 -11.59 -5.91 10.40
C ASP A 16 -13.01 -6.49 10.34
N GLU A 17 -13.75 -6.50 11.46
CA GLU A 17 -15.06 -7.16 11.58
C GLU A 17 -16.08 -6.70 10.53
N ASP A 18 -15.97 -5.46 10.03
CA ASP A 18 -16.82 -4.94 8.95
C ASP A 18 -16.56 -5.67 7.61
N PHE A 19 -15.40 -6.32 7.45
CA PHE A 19 -14.95 -7.03 6.26
C PHE A 19 -14.96 -8.56 6.40
N LEU A 20 -15.78 -9.08 7.31
CA LEU A 20 -16.04 -10.51 7.46
C LEU A 20 -17.36 -10.90 6.79
N PRO A 21 -17.57 -12.19 6.49
CA PRO A 21 -18.84 -12.67 5.93
C PRO A 21 -20.06 -12.31 6.77
N GLU A 22 -19.94 -12.32 8.11
CA GLU A 22 -20.98 -11.96 9.07
C GLU A 22 -20.95 -10.47 9.43
N GLY A 23 -19.98 -9.71 8.91
CA GLY A 23 -19.79 -8.31 9.19
C GLY A 23 -20.77 -7.41 8.43
N LYS A 24 -20.70 -6.11 8.72
CA LYS A 24 -21.58 -5.07 8.14
C LYS A 24 -21.60 -5.08 6.60
N ASN A 25 -20.46 -5.35 5.97
CA ASN A 25 -20.34 -5.36 4.52
C ASN A 25 -20.75 -6.71 3.91
N ALA A 26 -21.04 -7.74 4.75
CA ALA A 26 -21.26 -9.12 4.32
C ALA A 26 -20.18 -9.52 3.29
N TRP A 27 -18.90 -9.43 3.72
CA TRP A 27 -17.73 -9.57 2.85
C TRP A 27 -17.40 -11.04 2.66
N THR A 28 -18.06 -11.66 1.67
CA THR A 28 -17.92 -13.10 1.37
C THR A 28 -16.73 -13.37 0.45
N ASP A 29 -16.32 -14.65 0.37
CA ASP A 29 -15.27 -15.10 -0.55
C ASP A 29 -15.59 -14.76 -2.01
N GLU A 30 -16.87 -14.80 -2.41
CA GLU A 30 -17.27 -14.43 -3.76
C GLU A 30 -17.03 -12.95 -4.03
N LYS A 31 -17.37 -12.07 -3.08
CA LYS A 31 -17.11 -10.62 -3.20
C LYS A 31 -15.63 -10.32 -3.22
N TYR A 32 -14.86 -11.01 -2.37
CA TYR A 32 -13.40 -10.90 -2.37
C TYR A 32 -12.82 -11.31 -3.72
N ALA A 33 -13.21 -12.48 -4.23
CA ALA A 33 -12.73 -12.97 -5.53
C ALA A 33 -13.12 -12.04 -6.68
N GLU A 34 -14.36 -11.52 -6.69
CA GLU A 34 -14.81 -10.54 -7.69
C GLU A 34 -13.97 -9.25 -7.63
N LYS A 35 -13.76 -8.71 -6.43
CA LYS A 35 -12.94 -7.51 -6.24
C LYS A 35 -11.50 -7.73 -6.70
N GLN A 36 -10.89 -8.87 -6.35
CA GLN A 36 -9.56 -9.26 -6.79
C GLN A 36 -9.47 -9.29 -8.33
N ALA A 37 -10.43 -9.90 -8.99
CA ALA A 37 -10.47 -9.98 -10.45
C ALA A 37 -10.63 -8.61 -11.11
N ASN A 38 -11.53 -7.77 -10.58
CA ASN A 38 -11.78 -6.41 -11.08
C ASN A 38 -10.54 -5.50 -10.91
N MET A 39 -9.88 -5.55 -9.75
CA MET A 39 -8.65 -4.80 -9.49
C MET A 39 -7.51 -5.28 -10.40
N ALA A 40 -7.33 -6.58 -10.56
CA ALA A 40 -6.32 -7.14 -11.45
C ALA A 40 -6.56 -6.72 -12.91
N TYR A 41 -7.82 -6.73 -13.37
CA TYR A 41 -8.16 -6.24 -14.69
C TYR A 41 -7.82 -4.77 -14.85
N ALA A 42 -8.24 -3.91 -13.90
CA ALA A 42 -7.95 -2.48 -13.94
C ALA A 42 -6.42 -2.21 -13.99
N ILE A 43 -5.65 -2.84 -13.11
CA ILE A 43 -4.18 -2.71 -13.10
C ILE A 43 -3.57 -3.17 -14.42
N SER A 44 -4.10 -4.25 -15.02
CA SER A 44 -3.61 -4.77 -16.30
C SER A 44 -3.78 -3.80 -17.46
N GLN A 45 -4.71 -2.85 -17.37
CA GLN A 45 -4.98 -1.85 -18.42
C GLN A 45 -4.17 -0.55 -18.24
N ILE A 46 -3.60 -0.32 -17.04
CA ILE A 46 -2.83 0.91 -16.76
C ILE A 46 -1.59 0.94 -17.67
N ALA A 47 -1.41 2.06 -18.36
CA ALA A 47 -0.28 2.36 -19.24
C ALA A 47 -0.04 1.32 -20.36
N LYS A 48 -1.02 0.50 -20.71
CA LYS A 48 -0.90 -0.60 -21.68
C LYS A 48 -0.43 -0.12 -23.06
N GLU A 49 -0.79 1.10 -23.43
CA GLU A 49 -0.37 1.71 -24.71
C GLU A 49 1.13 2.06 -24.74
N HIS A 50 1.73 2.30 -23.57
CA HIS A 50 3.13 2.69 -23.43
C HIS A 50 4.01 1.53 -22.96
N THR A 51 3.47 0.65 -22.12
CA THR A 51 4.17 -0.51 -21.57
C THR A 51 3.33 -1.78 -21.75
N PRO A 52 3.38 -2.43 -22.93
CA PRO A 52 2.59 -3.62 -23.19
C PRO A 52 2.85 -4.78 -22.18
N ALA A 53 4.09 -4.83 -21.66
CA ALA A 53 4.47 -5.79 -20.59
C ALA A 53 3.84 -5.46 -19.23
N GLY A 54 3.24 -4.27 -19.08
CA GLY A 54 2.63 -3.77 -17.85
C GLY A 54 3.55 -2.91 -17.01
N LEU A 55 3.04 -2.50 -15.84
CA LEU A 55 3.79 -1.67 -14.91
C LEU A 55 5.01 -2.42 -14.37
N SER A 56 6.16 -1.76 -14.34
CA SER A 56 7.38 -2.34 -13.74
C SER A 56 7.34 -2.28 -12.21
N VAL A 57 6.88 -1.13 -11.66
CA VAL A 57 6.73 -0.90 -10.21
C VAL A 57 5.51 -0.03 -9.98
N PHE A 58 4.74 -0.31 -8.95
CA PHE A 58 3.63 0.56 -8.52
C PHE A 58 3.33 0.39 -7.03
N GLY A 59 3.01 1.51 -6.37
CA GLY A 59 2.54 1.54 -5.00
C GLY A 59 1.03 1.36 -4.92
N VAL A 60 0.57 0.73 -3.86
CA VAL A 60 -0.85 0.55 -3.52
C VAL A 60 -1.12 0.98 -2.09
N SER A 61 -2.35 1.33 -1.81
CA SER A 61 -2.84 1.69 -0.47
C SER A 61 -4.23 1.11 -0.21
N GLU A 62 -4.63 1.12 1.05
CA GLU A 62 -5.85 0.50 1.53
C GLU A 62 -5.89 -1.00 1.23
N ILE A 63 -4.85 -1.67 1.64
CA ILE A 63 -4.75 -3.12 1.67
C ILE A 63 -4.62 -3.57 3.13
N GLU A 64 -5.13 -4.73 3.45
CA GLU A 64 -5.08 -5.27 4.79
C GLU A 64 -3.70 -5.85 5.13
N ASN A 65 -3.23 -6.75 4.29
CA ASN A 65 -2.03 -7.54 4.56
C ASN A 65 -1.31 -7.93 3.25
N LYS A 66 -0.16 -8.61 3.40
CA LYS A 66 0.62 -9.08 2.25
C LYS A 66 -0.13 -10.09 1.40
N ARG A 67 -0.96 -10.95 2.02
CA ARG A 67 -1.69 -12.03 1.36
C ARG A 67 -2.64 -11.50 0.29
N VAL A 68 -3.39 -10.43 0.58
CA VAL A 68 -4.32 -9.86 -0.40
C VAL A 68 -3.61 -9.38 -1.67
N LEU A 69 -2.34 -8.93 -1.55
CA LEU A 69 -1.53 -8.57 -2.72
C LEU A 69 -0.95 -9.80 -3.43
N GLU A 70 -0.62 -10.85 -2.70
CA GLU A 70 -0.18 -12.13 -3.29
C GLU A 70 -1.32 -12.78 -4.10
N ASP A 71 -2.54 -12.70 -3.61
CA ASP A 71 -3.73 -13.19 -4.31
C ASP A 71 -4.06 -12.32 -5.53
N LEU A 72 -3.87 -11.01 -5.42
CA LEU A 72 -4.00 -10.08 -6.54
C LEU A 72 -2.98 -10.39 -7.65
N ALA A 73 -1.72 -10.64 -7.29
CA ALA A 73 -0.67 -10.99 -8.25
C ALA A 73 -0.92 -12.33 -8.98
N LYS A 74 -1.65 -13.25 -8.35
CA LYS A 74 -2.03 -14.56 -8.93
C LYS A 74 -3.22 -14.49 -9.87
N GLN A 75 -3.96 -13.38 -9.92
CA GLN A 75 -5.13 -13.24 -10.80
C GLN A 75 -4.74 -13.44 -12.29
N PRO A 76 -5.60 -14.05 -13.10
CA PRO A 76 -5.31 -14.33 -14.51
C PRO A 76 -4.81 -13.14 -15.32
N ALA A 77 -5.29 -11.94 -15.02
CA ALA A 77 -4.90 -10.71 -15.69
C ALA A 77 -3.46 -10.23 -15.34
N LEU A 78 -2.88 -10.71 -14.22
CA LEU A 78 -1.57 -10.26 -13.72
C LEU A 78 -0.54 -11.37 -13.57
N VAL A 79 -0.95 -12.65 -13.50
CA VAL A 79 -0.06 -13.78 -13.17
C VAL A 79 1.16 -13.89 -14.08
N SER A 80 1.00 -13.55 -15.36
CA SER A 80 2.11 -13.60 -16.33
C SER A 80 3.20 -12.55 -16.06
N ARG A 81 2.90 -11.53 -15.27
CA ARG A 81 3.83 -10.44 -14.93
C ARG A 81 4.72 -10.76 -13.73
N ASN A 82 4.43 -11.87 -13.03
CA ASN A 82 5.21 -12.39 -11.90
C ASN A 82 5.52 -11.34 -10.80
N TYR A 83 4.56 -10.45 -10.50
CA TYR A 83 4.76 -9.41 -9.49
C TYR A 83 5.18 -9.98 -8.14
N LYS A 84 6.18 -9.33 -7.55
CA LYS A 84 6.62 -9.52 -6.17
C LYS A 84 6.11 -8.37 -5.32
N ILE A 85 6.04 -8.58 -4.01
CA ILE A 85 5.44 -7.67 -3.06
C ILE A 85 6.45 -7.29 -1.99
N ILE A 86 6.54 -5.97 -1.72
CA ILE A 86 7.13 -5.42 -0.51
C ILE A 86 6.00 -4.84 0.31
N HIS A 87 5.87 -5.32 1.55
CA HIS A 87 4.82 -4.93 2.49
C HIS A 87 5.36 -5.00 3.91
N PHE A 88 4.87 -4.11 4.75
CA PHE A 88 5.11 -4.08 6.20
C PHE A 88 3.80 -3.71 6.89
N ASP A 89 3.48 -4.43 7.95
CA ASP A 89 2.33 -4.10 8.78
C ASP A 89 2.58 -2.75 9.47
N SER A 90 1.59 -1.88 9.46
CA SER A 90 1.60 -0.62 10.17
C SER A 90 0.66 -0.65 11.39
N PRO A 91 0.86 0.26 12.34
CA PRO A 91 0.10 0.23 13.59
C PRO A 91 -1.32 0.83 13.48
N ASP A 92 -1.86 1.00 12.29
CA ASP A 92 -3.25 1.47 12.11
C ASP A 92 -4.21 0.39 12.62
N TRP A 93 -5.00 0.72 13.64
CA TRP A 93 -5.90 -0.21 14.30
C TRP A 93 -6.99 -0.82 13.38
N ARG A 94 -7.23 -0.22 12.22
CA ARG A 94 -8.15 -0.75 11.20
C ARG A 94 -7.52 -1.82 10.32
N GLY A 95 -6.21 -2.10 10.49
CA GLY A 95 -5.48 -3.01 9.63
C GLY A 95 -5.34 -2.55 8.18
N VAL A 96 -5.20 -1.24 7.98
CA VAL A 96 -5.06 -0.67 6.62
C VAL A 96 -3.61 -0.29 6.37
N ASP A 97 -3.02 -0.83 5.33
CA ASP A 97 -1.61 -0.67 5.00
C ASP A 97 -1.35 -0.08 3.61
N VAL A 98 -0.06 0.06 3.30
CA VAL A 98 0.46 0.35 1.97
C VAL A 98 1.39 -0.79 1.52
N GLY A 99 1.49 -0.98 0.20
CA GLY A 99 2.37 -1.98 -0.38
C GLY A 99 3.03 -1.49 -1.67
N LEU A 100 4.10 -2.15 -2.07
CA LEU A 100 4.76 -1.95 -3.36
C LEU A 100 4.76 -3.28 -4.11
N MET A 101 4.24 -3.26 -5.33
CA MET A 101 4.29 -4.39 -6.25
C MET A 101 5.28 -4.10 -7.38
N TYR A 102 6.10 -5.07 -7.72
CA TYR A 102 7.13 -4.89 -8.75
C TYR A 102 7.36 -6.15 -9.59
N ASN A 103 7.70 -5.93 -10.86
CA ASN A 103 8.15 -6.99 -11.74
C ASN A 103 9.67 -7.20 -11.55
N PRO A 104 10.12 -8.41 -11.10
CA PRO A 104 11.52 -8.66 -10.82
C PRO A 104 12.43 -8.70 -12.07
N ALA A 105 11.85 -8.72 -13.28
CA ALA A 105 12.61 -8.57 -14.51
C ALA A 105 13.10 -7.12 -14.72
N HIS A 106 12.44 -6.14 -14.09
CA HIS A 106 12.75 -4.70 -14.23
C HIS A 106 13.27 -4.08 -12.95
N PHE A 107 12.79 -4.51 -11.78
CA PHE A 107 13.17 -3.91 -10.51
C PHE A 107 13.83 -4.91 -9.57
N VAL A 108 15.05 -4.57 -9.14
CA VAL A 108 15.83 -5.33 -8.16
C VAL A 108 15.92 -4.49 -6.88
N PRO A 109 15.15 -4.81 -5.83
CA PRO A 109 15.21 -4.06 -4.57
C PRO A 109 16.57 -4.25 -3.89
N ILE A 110 17.12 -3.15 -3.35
CA ILE A 110 18.37 -3.12 -2.56
C ILE A 110 18.03 -2.96 -1.07
N GLU A 111 17.11 -2.05 -0.75
CA GLU A 111 16.66 -1.80 0.61
C GLU A 111 15.15 -1.56 0.61
N ALA A 112 14.48 -2.06 1.62
CA ALA A 112 13.09 -1.69 1.91
C ALA A 112 12.85 -1.66 3.42
N LYS A 113 12.08 -0.68 3.89
CA LYS A 113 11.74 -0.52 5.31
C LYS A 113 10.42 0.21 5.50
N SER A 114 9.79 -0.05 6.65
CA SER A 114 8.73 0.78 7.20
C SER A 114 9.34 1.98 7.90
N VAL A 115 8.81 3.18 7.62
CA VAL A 115 9.21 4.41 8.31
C VAL A 115 8.01 4.93 9.10
N PRO A 116 8.08 4.92 10.45
CA PRO A 116 6.96 5.29 11.29
C PRO A 116 6.47 6.72 11.07
N LEU A 117 5.15 6.87 10.81
CA LEU A 117 4.49 8.17 10.83
C LEU A 117 3.97 8.44 12.25
N LEU A 118 4.80 9.11 13.05
CA LEU A 118 4.47 9.45 14.43
C LEU A 118 3.64 10.73 14.48
N VAL A 119 2.34 10.57 14.72
CA VAL A 119 1.38 11.66 14.91
C VAL A 119 0.92 11.67 16.36
N TYR A 120 0.80 12.85 16.94
CA TYR A 120 0.31 13.04 18.30
C TYR A 120 -0.84 14.04 18.32
N GLU A 121 -1.89 13.73 19.06
CA GLU A 121 -3.03 14.59 19.31
C GLU A 121 -3.25 14.70 20.82
N ASN A 122 -3.26 15.91 21.37
CA ASN A 122 -3.37 16.16 22.82
C ASN A 122 -2.36 15.35 23.68
N GLY A 123 -1.15 15.17 23.17
CA GLY A 123 -0.09 14.41 23.84
C GLY A 123 -0.21 12.89 23.74
N GLN A 124 -1.24 12.36 23.10
CA GLN A 124 -1.43 10.93 22.86
C GLN A 124 -1.03 10.59 21.43
N ARG A 125 -0.35 9.43 21.26
CA ARG A 125 -0.01 8.91 19.92
C ARG A 125 -1.27 8.48 19.20
N GLU A 126 -1.45 8.98 18.00
CA GLU A 126 -2.45 8.50 17.04
C GLU A 126 -1.78 7.48 16.11
N PHE A 127 -2.30 6.27 16.11
CA PHE A 127 -1.77 5.20 15.27
C PHE A 127 -2.33 5.31 13.85
N THR A 128 -1.44 5.30 12.87
CA THR A 128 -1.77 5.45 11.45
C THR A 128 -0.77 4.66 10.62
N ARG A 129 -0.97 4.65 9.30
CA ARG A 129 -0.10 3.94 8.36
C ARG A 129 1.29 4.51 8.34
N ASP A 130 2.26 3.64 8.38
CA ASP A 130 3.65 3.97 8.17
C ASP A 130 3.93 4.27 6.68
N ILE A 131 5.07 4.88 6.40
CA ILE A 131 5.52 5.14 5.04
C ILE A 131 6.38 3.94 4.60
N LEU A 132 6.02 3.29 3.51
CA LEU A 132 6.88 2.28 2.91
C LEU A 132 7.96 2.98 2.07
N PHE A 133 9.21 2.81 2.46
CA PHE A 133 10.37 3.21 1.66
C PHE A 133 10.97 1.97 1.00
N ALA A 134 11.28 2.07 -0.30
CA ALA A 134 12.04 1.07 -1.02
C ALA A 134 12.98 1.73 -2.01
N THR A 135 14.22 1.26 -2.11
CA THR A 135 15.19 1.67 -3.13
C THR A 135 15.74 0.45 -3.84
N GLY A 136 16.06 0.59 -5.11
CA GLY A 136 16.56 -0.49 -5.94
C GLY A 136 16.94 -0.02 -7.33
N LEU A 137 17.34 -0.99 -8.15
CA LEU A 137 17.67 -0.77 -9.56
C LEU A 137 16.44 -1.03 -10.42
N LEU A 138 15.96 -0.02 -11.13
CA LEU A 138 14.94 -0.12 -12.15
C LEU A 138 15.61 -0.02 -13.52
N ASP A 139 15.68 -1.15 -14.24
CA ASP A 139 16.36 -1.27 -15.52
C ASP A 139 17.81 -0.72 -15.52
N GLY A 140 18.49 -0.85 -14.36
CA GLY A 140 19.88 -0.43 -14.16
C GLY A 140 20.06 0.92 -13.48
N ASP A 141 19.06 1.77 -13.44
CA ASP A 141 19.10 3.06 -12.76
C ASP A 141 18.56 2.96 -11.34
N THR A 142 19.14 3.73 -10.42
CA THR A 142 18.69 3.75 -9.01
C THR A 142 17.44 4.59 -8.84
N PHE A 143 16.38 3.95 -8.32
CA PHE A 143 15.12 4.60 -7.95
C PHE A 143 14.77 4.36 -6.49
N SER A 144 14.18 5.38 -5.87
CA SER A 144 13.61 5.28 -4.53
C SER A 144 12.11 5.59 -4.58
N PHE A 145 11.33 4.74 -3.91
CA PHE A 145 9.87 4.82 -3.85
C PHE A 145 9.45 5.09 -2.41
N LEU A 146 8.51 6.02 -2.25
CA LEU A 146 7.84 6.34 -0.99
C LEU A 146 6.35 6.10 -1.18
N VAL A 147 5.83 4.99 -0.66
CA VAL A 147 4.40 4.68 -0.72
C VAL A 147 3.74 5.20 0.54
N ASN A 148 2.73 6.04 0.38
CA ASN A 148 2.08 6.77 1.46
C ASN A 148 0.56 6.62 1.37
N HIS A 149 -0.08 6.51 2.55
CA HIS A 149 -1.51 6.70 2.71
C HIS A 149 -1.76 7.62 3.90
N TRP A 150 -1.64 8.93 3.69
CA TRP A 150 -1.72 9.92 4.76
C TRP A 150 -3.12 10.03 5.34
N PRO A 151 -3.23 10.52 6.61
CA PRO A 151 -4.52 10.76 7.25
C PRO A 151 -5.44 11.64 6.41
N SER A 152 -6.71 11.27 6.37
CA SER A 152 -7.75 11.98 5.63
C SER A 152 -8.05 13.37 6.25
N ARG A 153 -8.91 14.13 5.58
CA ARG A 153 -9.40 15.43 6.07
C ARG A 153 -10.54 15.30 7.09
N ARG A 154 -10.66 14.14 7.74
CA ARG A 154 -11.71 13.90 8.75
C ARG A 154 -11.58 14.92 9.89
N GLY A 155 -12.70 15.54 10.27
CA GLY A 155 -12.73 16.62 11.26
C GLY A 155 -12.43 18.02 10.70
N GLY A 156 -12.18 18.14 9.38
CA GLY A 156 -11.88 19.40 8.69
C GLY A 156 -10.44 19.45 8.16
N GLU A 157 -10.24 20.21 7.11
CA GLU A 157 -8.95 20.31 6.44
C GLU A 157 -7.88 20.91 7.36
N GLU A 158 -8.19 22.05 7.97
CA GLU A 158 -7.27 22.77 8.87
C GLU A 158 -6.95 21.95 10.13
N ALA A 159 -7.98 21.36 10.77
CA ALA A 159 -7.83 20.54 11.97
C ALA A 159 -6.96 19.31 11.76
N SER A 160 -6.93 18.75 10.56
CA SER A 160 -6.17 17.54 10.24
C SER A 160 -4.87 17.80 9.44
N ALA A 161 -4.61 19.05 9.04
CA ALA A 161 -3.48 19.41 8.18
C ALA A 161 -2.12 19.02 8.80
N TYR A 162 -1.95 19.18 10.12
CA TYR A 162 -0.70 18.85 10.80
C TYR A 162 -0.30 17.38 10.65
N LYS A 163 -1.26 16.45 10.54
CA LYS A 163 -1.03 15.02 10.33
C LYS A 163 -0.39 14.77 8.95
N ARG A 164 -0.92 15.41 7.91
CA ARG A 164 -0.38 15.33 6.55
C ARG A 164 0.94 16.05 6.40
N ASN A 165 1.07 17.22 7.04
CA ASN A 165 2.33 17.97 7.06
C ASN A 165 3.46 17.13 7.70
N LYS A 166 3.15 16.36 8.76
CA LYS A 166 4.11 15.45 9.37
C LYS A 166 4.56 14.35 8.40
N GLY A 167 3.65 13.77 7.64
CA GLY A 167 3.98 12.80 6.59
C GLY A 167 4.88 13.42 5.52
N ALA A 168 4.54 14.62 5.04
CA ALA A 168 5.34 15.35 4.05
C ALA A 168 6.73 15.72 4.57
N GLU A 169 6.85 16.13 5.85
CA GLU A 169 8.12 16.42 6.51
C GLU A 169 9.04 15.19 6.54
N ILE A 170 8.50 14.02 6.93
CA ILE A 170 9.26 12.76 6.95
C ILE A 170 9.72 12.39 5.53
N CYS A 171 8.83 12.47 4.54
CA CYS A 171 9.20 12.21 3.15
C CYS A 171 10.30 13.16 2.69
N ARG A 172 10.21 14.45 3.04
CA ARG A 172 11.26 15.42 2.71
C ARG A 172 12.60 15.07 3.36
N GLN A 173 12.61 14.66 4.64
CA GLN A 173 13.82 14.23 5.34
C GLN A 173 14.47 13.01 4.68
N ILE A 174 13.64 12.04 4.25
CA ILE A 174 14.15 10.87 3.51
C ILE A 174 14.80 11.32 2.20
N VAL A 175 14.10 12.12 1.40
CA VAL A 175 14.64 12.65 0.14
C VAL A 175 15.94 13.40 0.35
N ASP A 176 16.01 14.30 1.34
CA ASP A 176 17.23 15.06 1.65
C ASP A 176 18.39 14.15 2.08
N SER A 177 18.09 13.03 2.74
CA SER A 177 19.13 12.06 3.13
C SER A 177 19.74 11.34 1.93
N LEU A 178 18.94 11.08 0.87
CA LEU A 178 19.40 10.43 -0.36
C LEU A 178 20.34 11.32 -1.19
N TYR A 179 20.24 12.65 -1.06
CA TYR A 179 21.08 13.60 -1.80
C TYR A 179 22.34 14.01 -1.03
N LYS A 180 22.54 13.55 0.20
CA LYS A 180 23.74 13.90 1.03
C LYS A 180 24.90 12.92 0.88
N VAL A 181 24.81 12.01 -0.09
CA VAL A 181 25.84 10.99 -0.37
C VAL A 181 26.82 11.51 -1.43
#